data_0c92fe1f8d35fedad3cb93da2dfb80ee
#
_entry.id   0c92fe1f8d35fedad3cb93da2dfb80ee
#
_cell.length_a   1.000
_cell.length_b   1.000
_cell.length_c   1.000
_cell.angle_alpha   90.00
_cell.angle_beta   90.00
_cell.angle_gamma   90.00
#
_symmetry.space_group_name_H-M   'P 1'
#
loop_
_entity.id
_entity.type
_entity.pdbx_description
1 polymer ?
#
loop_
_entity_poly.entity_id
_entity_poly.type
_entity_poly.pdbx_seq_one_letter_code
_entity_poly.pdbx_strand_id
1 'polypeptide(L)'
;MTSNLDLVRSIYAEWERGDFSSAEWAHPDIEYVWADGPAPGNWRGLAGMAEAARGIFNAWAEYRVEAVEYRELPDDRVLVFTRMSGRGRASGLELEQMRTQGATVFDIRGGKVTRHVYYWDRDHALADLDLKE
;
A
#
# COMPACT_ATOMS: atom_id res chain seq x y z
N MET A 1 -0.81 21.72 11.40
CA MET A 1 0.06 20.99 10.47
C MET A 1 -0.12 19.49 10.61
N THR A 2 -0.44 18.81 9.54
CA THR A 2 -0.65 17.36 9.57
C THR A 2 0.69 16.65 9.56
N SER A 3 0.91 15.74 10.50
CA SER A 3 2.13 14.94 10.53
C SER A 3 2.10 13.89 9.42
N ASN A 4 3.27 13.33 9.09
CA ASN A 4 3.34 12.25 8.11
C ASN A 4 2.50 11.03 8.56
N LEU A 5 2.53 10.73 9.85
CA LEU A 5 1.73 9.63 10.40
C LEU A 5 0.23 9.92 10.25
N ASP A 6 -0.20 11.14 10.53
CA ASP A 6 -1.61 11.52 10.37
C ASP A 6 -2.05 11.43 8.92
N LEU A 7 -1.18 11.83 7.98
CA LEU A 7 -1.47 11.71 6.56
C LEU A 7 -1.71 10.24 6.19
N VAL A 8 -0.82 9.35 6.59
CA VAL A 8 -0.93 7.92 6.26
C VAL A 8 -2.18 7.31 6.90
N ARG A 9 -2.47 7.69 8.14
CA ARG A 9 -3.69 7.23 8.81
C ARG A 9 -4.95 7.66 8.06
N SER A 10 -4.96 8.88 7.54
CA SER A 10 -6.11 9.38 6.77
C SER A 10 -6.30 8.60 5.46
N ILE A 11 -5.19 8.20 4.82
CA ILE A 11 -5.25 7.37 3.62
C ILE A 11 -5.91 6.03 3.92
N TYR A 12 -5.45 5.33 4.96
CA TYR A 12 -6.03 4.03 5.32
C TYR A 12 -7.46 4.15 5.82
N ALA A 13 -7.82 5.26 6.47
CA ALA A 13 -9.20 5.47 6.89
C ALA A 13 -10.15 5.47 5.70
N GLU A 14 -9.75 6.08 4.58
CA GLU A 14 -10.53 6.04 3.35
C GLU A 14 -10.57 4.64 2.74
N TRP A 15 -9.42 3.99 2.66
CA TRP A 15 -9.32 2.66 2.08
C TRP A 15 -10.12 1.62 2.88
N GLU A 16 -10.11 1.72 4.20
CA GLU A 16 -10.86 0.80 5.06
C GLU A 16 -12.36 0.96 4.91
N ARG A 17 -12.82 2.14 4.46
CA ARG A 17 -14.21 2.37 4.08
C ARG A 17 -14.55 1.89 2.67
N GLY A 18 -13.54 1.39 1.95
CA GLY A 18 -13.70 0.98 0.56
C GLY A 18 -13.57 2.12 -0.45
N ASP A 19 -13.12 3.29 0.00
CA ASP A 19 -12.96 4.45 -0.87
C ASP A 19 -11.50 4.55 -1.33
N PHE A 20 -11.27 4.20 -2.59
CA PHE A 20 -9.95 4.27 -3.21
C PHE A 20 -9.87 5.38 -4.27
N SER A 21 -10.86 6.28 -4.28
CA SER A 21 -10.98 7.27 -5.35
C SER A 21 -10.10 8.50 -5.16
N SER A 22 -9.71 8.82 -3.93
CA SER A 22 -8.91 10.02 -3.66
C SER A 22 -7.45 9.78 -3.96
N ALA A 23 -6.81 10.75 -4.62
CA ALA A 23 -5.37 10.75 -4.86
C ALA A 23 -4.74 12.08 -4.43
N GLU A 24 -5.44 12.86 -3.62
CA GLU A 24 -4.94 14.16 -3.14
C GLU A 24 -3.68 14.01 -2.29
N TRP A 25 -3.53 12.88 -1.62
CA TRP A 25 -2.36 12.59 -0.80
C TRP A 25 -1.11 12.27 -1.62
N ALA A 26 -1.25 12.01 -2.91
CA ALA A 26 -0.14 11.57 -3.76
C ALA A 26 0.48 12.75 -4.52
N HIS A 27 1.82 12.75 -4.58
CA HIS A 27 2.54 13.69 -5.44
C HIS A 27 2.23 13.37 -6.90
N PRO A 28 2.13 14.39 -7.80
CA PRO A 28 1.86 14.14 -9.22
C PRO A 28 2.84 13.18 -9.90
N ASP A 29 4.08 13.12 -9.41
CA ASP A 29 5.11 12.23 -9.94
C ASP A 29 5.36 11.02 -9.05
N ILE A 30 4.39 10.61 -8.26
CA ILE A 30 4.52 9.49 -7.32
C ILE A 30 5.07 8.25 -8.02
N GLU A 31 5.97 7.57 -7.32
CA GLU A 31 6.44 6.25 -7.71
C GLU A 31 5.67 5.21 -6.92
N TYR A 32 4.97 4.33 -7.62
CA TYR A 32 4.10 3.33 -7.01
C TYR A 32 4.66 1.96 -7.35
N VAL A 33 5.13 1.23 -6.33
CA VAL A 33 5.89 0.00 -6.51
C VAL A 33 5.20 -1.16 -5.79
N TRP A 34 5.09 -2.27 -6.48
CA TRP A 34 4.75 -3.56 -5.90
C TRP A 34 6.02 -4.39 -5.94
N ALA A 35 6.67 -4.55 -4.78
CA ALA A 35 8.00 -5.15 -4.69
C ALA A 35 8.00 -6.65 -4.90
N ASP A 36 6.90 -7.32 -4.54
CA ASP A 36 6.77 -8.76 -4.64
C ASP A 36 5.30 -9.14 -4.83
N GLY A 37 4.98 -10.42 -4.64
CA GLY A 37 3.62 -10.91 -4.77
C GLY A 37 3.32 -11.43 -6.17
N PRO A 38 2.04 -11.69 -6.46
CA PRO A 38 1.65 -12.31 -7.74
C PRO A 38 1.80 -11.39 -8.94
N ALA A 39 1.86 -10.06 -8.74
CA ALA A 39 1.94 -9.11 -9.84
C ALA A 39 2.87 -7.94 -9.50
N PRO A 40 4.19 -8.22 -9.34
CA PRO A 40 5.13 -7.13 -9.04
C PRO A 40 5.27 -6.16 -10.22
N GLY A 41 5.61 -4.91 -9.92
CA GLY A 41 5.78 -3.91 -10.95
C GLY A 41 6.01 -2.51 -10.41
N ASN A 42 6.28 -1.61 -11.32
CA ASN A 42 6.49 -0.19 -11.05
C ASN A 42 5.56 0.64 -11.92
N TRP A 43 4.94 1.64 -11.30
CA TRP A 43 4.09 2.60 -12.00
C TRP A 43 4.50 3.99 -11.56
N ARG A 44 4.37 4.96 -12.43
CA ARG A 44 4.76 6.34 -12.14
C ARG A 44 3.61 7.30 -12.43
N GLY A 45 3.49 8.30 -11.53
CA GLY A 45 2.49 9.35 -11.66
C GLY A 45 1.10 8.90 -11.27
N LEU A 46 0.16 9.85 -11.28
CA LEU A 46 -1.21 9.56 -10.87
C LEU A 46 -1.89 8.58 -11.83
N ALA A 47 -1.62 8.71 -13.12
CA ALA A 47 -2.18 7.80 -14.12
C ALA A 47 -1.67 6.38 -13.92
N GLY A 48 -0.37 6.22 -13.63
CA GLY A 48 0.23 4.92 -13.36
C GLY A 48 -0.34 4.29 -12.10
N MET A 49 -0.52 5.09 -11.04
CA MET A 49 -1.11 4.62 -9.80
C MET A 49 -2.55 4.14 -10.03
N ALA A 50 -3.33 4.87 -10.84
CA ALA A 50 -4.69 4.47 -11.16
C ALA A 50 -4.72 3.17 -11.96
N GLU A 51 -3.74 2.98 -12.86
CA GLU A 51 -3.62 1.74 -13.63
C GLU A 51 -3.35 0.55 -12.71
N ALA A 52 -2.45 0.72 -11.74
CA ALA A 52 -2.16 -0.34 -10.76
C ALA A 52 -3.40 -0.69 -9.95
N ALA A 53 -4.17 0.32 -9.52
CA ALA A 53 -5.42 0.09 -8.77
C ALA A 53 -6.44 -0.68 -9.61
N ARG A 54 -6.58 -0.35 -10.89
CA ARG A 54 -7.50 -1.08 -11.77
C ARG A 54 -7.12 -2.55 -11.88
N GLY A 55 -5.81 -2.84 -11.92
CA GLY A 55 -5.32 -4.21 -11.95
C GLY A 55 -5.75 -5.01 -10.73
N ILE A 56 -5.67 -4.40 -9.55
CA ILE A 56 -6.10 -5.04 -8.30
C ILE A 56 -7.61 -5.34 -8.34
N PHE A 57 -8.43 -4.35 -8.69
CA PHE A 57 -9.88 -4.52 -8.67
C PHE A 57 -10.35 -5.46 -9.78
N ASN A 58 -9.59 -5.60 -10.87
CA ASN A 58 -9.89 -6.58 -11.90
C ASN A 58 -9.51 -8.00 -11.48
N ALA A 59 -8.48 -8.15 -10.66
CA ALA A 59 -8.01 -9.46 -10.22
C ALA A 59 -8.77 -9.99 -8.99
N TRP A 60 -9.22 -9.10 -8.11
CA TRP A 60 -9.78 -9.48 -6.80
C TRP A 60 -11.16 -8.88 -6.60
N ALA A 61 -12.12 -9.72 -6.21
CA ALA A 61 -13.44 -9.30 -5.78
C ALA A 61 -13.41 -9.01 -4.28
N GLU A 62 -14.22 -8.04 -3.85
CA GLU A 62 -14.36 -7.71 -2.42
C GLU A 62 -13.01 -7.38 -1.76
N TYR A 63 -12.14 -6.71 -2.51
CA TYR A 63 -10.81 -6.36 -2.03
C TYR A 63 -10.91 -5.40 -0.84
N ARG A 64 -10.19 -5.73 0.23
CA ARG A 64 -10.09 -4.90 1.43
C ARG A 64 -8.66 -4.86 1.90
N VAL A 65 -8.25 -3.70 2.42
CA VAL A 65 -6.96 -3.53 3.06
C VAL A 65 -7.18 -2.89 4.43
N GLU A 66 -6.45 -3.38 5.43
CA GLU A 66 -6.55 -2.91 6.80
C GLU A 66 -5.15 -2.64 7.33
N ALA A 67 -4.97 -1.47 7.97
CA ALA A 67 -3.72 -1.16 8.64
C ALA A 67 -3.73 -1.82 10.02
N VAL A 68 -2.68 -2.59 10.31
CA VAL A 68 -2.55 -3.30 11.58
C VAL A 68 -1.66 -2.54 12.55
N GLU A 69 -0.58 -1.97 12.05
CA GLU A 69 0.39 -1.23 12.86
C GLU A 69 1.08 -0.17 12.03
N TYR A 70 1.35 0.98 12.63
CA TYR A 70 2.08 2.08 12.00
C TYR A 70 3.41 2.28 12.71
N ARG A 71 4.49 2.51 11.95
CA ARG A 71 5.80 2.87 12.50
C ARG A 71 6.36 4.05 11.73
N GLU A 72 6.77 5.08 12.44
CA GLU A 72 7.50 6.19 11.82
C GLU A 72 8.96 5.79 11.67
N LEU A 73 9.51 6.06 10.50
CA LEU A 73 10.91 5.77 10.17
C LEU A 73 11.66 7.09 9.93
N PRO A 74 13.01 7.07 10.00
CA PRO A 74 13.80 8.25 9.61
C PRO A 74 13.54 8.64 8.16
N ASP A 75 13.92 9.89 7.81
CA ASP A 75 13.87 10.43 6.44
C ASP A 75 12.44 10.57 5.89
N ASP A 76 11.50 10.95 6.76
CA ASP A 76 10.12 11.22 6.39
C ASP A 76 9.43 10.01 5.75
N ARG A 77 9.66 8.84 6.32
CA ARG A 77 9.02 7.61 5.89
C ARG A 77 8.08 7.08 6.97
N VAL A 78 7.04 6.38 6.54
CA VAL A 78 6.13 5.66 7.44
C VAL A 78 5.98 4.24 6.94
N LEU A 79 6.18 3.28 7.84
CA LEU A 79 5.95 1.86 7.57
C LEU A 79 4.61 1.47 8.14
N VAL A 80 3.81 0.77 7.36
CA VAL A 80 2.51 0.27 7.80
C VAL A 80 2.45 -1.23 7.58
N PHE A 81 2.19 -1.98 8.63
CA PHE A 81 1.88 -3.40 8.49
C PHE A 81 0.41 -3.54 8.12
N THR A 82 0.13 -4.34 7.11
CA THR A 82 -1.21 -4.43 6.55
C THR A 82 -1.71 -5.86 6.50
N ARG A 83 -3.03 -5.98 6.46
CA ARG A 83 -3.71 -7.24 6.18
C ARG A 83 -4.67 -6.99 5.03
N MET A 84 -4.61 -7.86 4.04
CA MET A 84 -5.51 -7.76 2.89
C MET A 84 -6.44 -8.95 2.84
N SER A 85 -7.63 -8.73 2.31
CA SER A 85 -8.59 -9.79 2.06
C SER A 85 -9.26 -9.54 0.71
N GLY A 86 -9.83 -10.59 0.14
CA GLY A 86 -10.49 -10.55 -1.15
C GLY A 86 -10.57 -11.94 -1.73
N ARG A 87 -11.18 -12.03 -2.91
CA ARG A 87 -11.33 -13.29 -3.62
C ARG A 87 -10.89 -13.11 -5.05
N GLY A 88 -10.03 -14.01 -5.53
CA GLY A 88 -9.59 -13.99 -6.91
C GLY A 88 -10.78 -14.24 -7.85
N ARG A 89 -11.01 -13.32 -8.79
CA ARG A 89 -12.16 -13.42 -9.69
C ARG A 89 -12.09 -14.63 -10.61
N ALA A 90 -10.87 -14.98 -11.03
CA ALA A 90 -10.67 -16.11 -11.92
C ALA A 90 -10.52 -17.44 -11.17
N SER A 91 -9.84 -17.40 -10.00
CA SER A 91 -9.47 -18.63 -9.27
C SER A 91 -10.39 -18.94 -8.09
N GLY A 92 -11.14 -17.96 -7.59
CA GLY A 92 -11.91 -18.09 -6.35
C GLY A 92 -11.07 -18.15 -5.09
N LEU A 93 -9.75 -18.03 -5.22
CA LEU A 93 -8.82 -18.15 -4.10
C LEU A 93 -8.92 -16.93 -3.19
N GLU A 94 -9.04 -17.18 -1.89
CA GLU A 94 -9.15 -16.11 -0.91
C GLU A 94 -7.77 -15.61 -0.47
N LEU A 95 -7.60 -14.29 -0.43
CA LEU A 95 -6.33 -13.67 -0.03
C LEU A 95 -5.93 -14.02 1.40
N GLU A 96 -6.90 -14.08 2.31
CA GLU A 96 -6.62 -14.44 3.70
C GLU A 96 -6.00 -15.82 3.83
N GLN A 97 -6.42 -16.74 2.99
CA GLN A 97 -5.88 -18.09 2.99
C GLN A 97 -4.46 -18.15 2.46
N MET A 98 -4.05 -17.12 1.74
CA MET A 98 -2.68 -17.01 1.22
C MET A 98 -1.72 -16.30 2.18
N ARG A 99 -2.17 -15.99 3.40
CA ARG A 99 -1.38 -15.31 4.43
C ARG A 99 -0.87 -13.94 3.96
N THR A 100 -1.78 -13.10 3.50
CA THR A 100 -1.43 -11.78 2.99
C THR A 100 -1.16 -10.78 4.10
N GLN A 101 -0.19 -11.06 4.97
CA GLN A 101 0.30 -10.09 5.93
C GLN A 101 1.47 -9.36 5.29
N GLY A 102 1.19 -8.17 4.79
CA GLY A 102 2.15 -7.38 4.06
C GLY A 102 2.57 -6.13 4.80
N ALA A 103 3.26 -5.27 4.09
CA ALA A 103 3.70 -3.99 4.60
C ALA A 103 3.80 -2.99 3.47
N THR A 104 3.61 -1.71 3.79
CA THR A 104 3.76 -0.63 2.84
C THR A 104 4.68 0.43 3.42
N VAL A 105 5.60 0.93 2.60
CA VAL A 105 6.47 2.04 2.98
C VAL A 105 6.06 3.27 2.19
N PHE A 106 5.78 4.35 2.92
CA PHE A 106 5.43 5.64 2.32
C PHE A 106 6.61 6.60 2.52
N ASP A 107 7.14 7.13 1.43
CA ASP A 107 8.07 8.26 1.45
C ASP A 107 7.26 9.52 1.24
N ILE A 108 7.43 10.50 2.11
CA ILE A 108 6.57 11.69 2.13
C ILE A 108 7.44 12.95 2.07
N ARG A 109 7.03 13.90 1.23
CA ARG A 109 7.67 15.22 1.16
C ARG A 109 6.60 16.28 0.97
N GLY A 110 6.70 17.34 1.80
CA GLY A 110 5.78 18.46 1.67
C GLY A 110 4.31 18.08 1.81
N GLY A 111 4.01 17.08 2.63
CA GLY A 111 2.64 16.63 2.86
C GLY A 111 2.07 15.76 1.74
N LYS A 112 2.93 15.26 0.84
CA LYS A 112 2.51 14.39 -0.26
C LYS A 112 3.37 13.14 -0.29
N VAL A 113 2.75 12.01 -0.63
CA VAL A 113 3.47 10.75 -0.82
C VAL A 113 4.19 10.79 -2.16
N THR A 114 5.53 10.68 -2.12
CA THR A 114 6.36 10.68 -3.32
C THR A 114 6.69 9.28 -3.79
N ARG A 115 6.65 8.31 -2.89
CA ARG A 115 6.90 6.92 -3.23
C ARG A 115 6.09 6.03 -2.31
N HIS A 116 5.47 5.02 -2.89
CA HIS A 116 4.66 4.02 -2.20
C HIS A 116 5.18 2.67 -2.62
N VAL A 117 5.76 1.92 -1.67
CA VAL A 117 6.27 0.58 -1.95
C VAL A 117 5.46 -0.42 -1.14
N TYR A 118 4.78 -1.32 -1.84
CA TYR A 118 3.98 -2.36 -1.23
C TYR A 118 4.73 -3.69 -1.25
N TYR A 119 4.81 -4.34 -0.09
CA TYR A 119 5.36 -5.68 0.07
C TYR A 119 4.23 -6.63 0.41
N TRP A 120 4.08 -7.67 -0.39
CA TRP A 120 3.13 -8.75 -0.11
C TRP A 120 3.55 -9.52 1.13
N ASP A 121 4.86 -9.65 1.36
CA ASP A 121 5.47 -10.39 2.46
C ASP A 121 6.10 -9.40 3.45
N ARG A 122 5.61 -9.39 4.69
CA ARG A 122 6.12 -8.54 5.76
C ARG A 122 7.61 -8.72 6.01
N ASP A 123 8.08 -9.98 6.02
CA ASP A 123 9.49 -10.28 6.30
C ASP A 123 10.41 -9.70 5.22
N HIS A 124 9.95 -9.68 3.99
CA HIS A 124 10.69 -9.05 2.88
C HIS A 124 10.85 -7.55 3.13
N ALA A 125 9.80 -6.88 3.58
CA ALA A 125 9.85 -5.45 3.89
C ALA A 125 10.86 -5.18 5.02
N LEU A 126 10.82 -5.98 6.07
CA LEU A 126 11.73 -5.80 7.20
C LEU A 126 13.18 -6.01 6.78
N ALA A 127 13.44 -6.99 5.93
CA ALA A 127 14.78 -7.26 5.41
C ALA A 127 15.29 -6.08 4.56
N ASP A 128 14.47 -5.57 3.65
CA ASP A 128 14.85 -4.45 2.79
C ASP A 128 15.11 -3.17 3.58
N LEU A 129 14.39 -2.97 4.68
CA LEU A 129 14.54 -1.79 5.52
C LEU A 129 15.59 -1.98 6.61
N ASP A 130 16.17 -3.18 6.71
CA ASP A 130 17.12 -3.56 7.77
C ASP A 130 16.51 -3.34 9.16
N LEU A 131 15.28 -3.78 9.33
CA LEU A 131 14.53 -3.65 10.58
C LEU A 131 14.27 -5.03 11.19
N LYS A 132 14.04 -5.01 12.50
CA LYS A 132 13.62 -6.20 13.26
C LYS A 132 12.17 -6.03 13.71
N GLU A 133 11.50 -7.13 13.89
CA GLU A 133 10.17 -7.12 14.45
C GLU A 133 10.12 -6.61 15.89
#